data_f5da3c69183c267301505d2c194eee1f
#
_entry.id   f5da3c69183c267301505d2c194eee1f
#
_cell.length_a   1.000
_cell.length_b   1.000
_cell.length_c   1.000
_cell.angle_alpha   90.00
_cell.angle_beta   90.00
_cell.angle_gamma   90.00
#
_symmetry.space_group_name_H-M   'P 1'
#
loop_
_entity.id
_entity.type
_entity.pdbx_description
1 polymer ?
#
loop_
_entity_poly.entity_id
_entity_poly.type
_entity_poly.pdbx_seq_one_letter_code
_entity_poly.pdbx_strand_id
1 'polypeptide(L)'
;MRMKEKSVIEDIDRSIYDIRDQENDAYRMESGLTPQIIEKLSREKEDPAWMQQFRLQSLQIYQEMPVPNWGPSLEGLDIDHIATYVRPNTNMKNDWKNVPQDIKDTFERLGIPKAERKSLAGVGAQYDSELVYHNVRQEIAAEGVVYLDMESAMKGEYADMVRKYFMKLVPPHDHKFAALHGAVWSGGSFVYVPKGVHLSIPLQSYFRLNAKGAGQFEHTLIIVDEGASLHFIEGCSAPKYNVANLHAGCVELYVKKNASLRYSTIENWSKNMYNLNTKRALVEEGGTIEWISGSFGSHVGCLYPMSILKGDNSKMEFTGVTFAGAGQNLDTGAKVVHVGKNTSSFMDTRSISKSGGISTF
;
A
#
# COMPACT_ATOMS: atom_id res chain seq x y z
N MET A 1 -46.88 -12.02 4.03
CA MET A 1 -45.64 -12.30 3.27
C MET A 1 -45.11 -10.97 2.74
N ARG A 2 -44.14 -10.30 3.43
CA ARG A 2 -43.57 -9.04 2.95
C ARG A 2 -42.76 -9.35 1.71
N MET A 3 -43.12 -8.81 0.55
CA MET A 3 -42.25 -8.81 -0.62
C MET A 3 -40.95 -8.12 -0.20
N LYS A 4 -39.83 -8.83 -0.28
CA LYS A 4 -38.50 -8.20 -0.19
C LYS A 4 -38.41 -7.26 -1.40
N GLU A 5 -38.49 -5.95 -1.15
CA GLU A 5 -38.09 -4.97 -2.17
C GLU A 5 -36.66 -5.34 -2.64
N LYS A 6 -36.54 -5.61 -3.93
CA LYS A 6 -35.21 -5.81 -4.52
C LYS A 6 -34.44 -4.50 -4.37
N SER A 7 -33.33 -4.54 -3.66
CA SER A 7 -32.41 -3.42 -3.61
C SER A 7 -32.01 -3.02 -5.04
N VAL A 8 -32.09 -1.74 -5.35
CA VAL A 8 -31.68 -1.17 -6.65
C VAL A 8 -30.15 -1.17 -6.79
N ILE A 9 -29.44 -1.32 -5.68
CA ILE A 9 -27.97 -1.37 -5.66
C ILE A 9 -27.53 -2.79 -5.95
N GLU A 10 -26.80 -2.99 -7.04
CA GLU A 10 -26.18 -4.27 -7.39
C GLU A 10 -24.83 -4.44 -6.69
N ASP A 11 -24.30 -5.68 -6.60
CA ASP A 11 -22.94 -5.91 -6.15
C ASP A 11 -21.96 -5.34 -7.18
N ILE A 12 -20.76 -4.94 -6.72
CA ILE A 12 -19.70 -4.46 -7.61
C ILE A 12 -19.31 -5.60 -8.55
N ASP A 13 -19.38 -5.35 -9.85
CA ASP A 13 -18.88 -6.30 -10.86
C ASP A 13 -17.36 -6.40 -10.74
N ARG A 14 -16.89 -7.61 -10.46
CA ARG A 14 -15.47 -7.91 -10.29
C ARG A 14 -14.90 -8.71 -11.46
N SER A 15 -15.67 -8.94 -12.51
CA SER A 15 -15.28 -9.81 -13.62
C SER A 15 -13.92 -9.44 -14.22
N ILE A 16 -13.63 -8.14 -14.34
CA ILE A 16 -12.35 -7.64 -14.86
C ILE A 16 -11.18 -7.77 -13.86
N TYR A 17 -11.47 -7.75 -12.55
CA TYR A 17 -10.45 -7.84 -11.50
C TYR A 17 -10.11 -9.28 -11.12
N ASP A 18 -11.08 -10.19 -11.22
CA ASP A 18 -10.95 -11.59 -10.81
C ASP A 18 -10.29 -12.48 -11.89
N ILE A 19 -9.91 -11.92 -13.04
CA ILE A 19 -9.13 -12.61 -14.09
C ILE A 19 -7.74 -12.93 -13.54
N ARG A 20 -7.34 -14.20 -13.69
CA ARG A 20 -6.01 -14.69 -13.30
C ARG A 20 -5.13 -14.74 -14.52
N ASP A 21 -3.90 -14.28 -14.36
CA ASP A 21 -2.86 -14.57 -15.32
C ASP A 21 -2.26 -15.97 -15.04
N GLN A 22 -1.65 -16.57 -16.05
CA GLN A 22 -0.93 -17.81 -15.85
C GLN A 22 0.21 -17.58 -14.86
N GLU A 23 0.38 -18.47 -13.88
CA GLU A 23 1.53 -18.41 -12.95
C GLU A 23 2.82 -18.59 -13.77
N ASN A 24 3.70 -17.59 -13.70
CA ASN A 24 4.98 -17.57 -14.39
C ASN A 24 6.03 -16.91 -13.49
N ASP A 25 6.23 -17.52 -12.30
CA ASP A 25 7.16 -17.02 -11.31
C ASP A 25 8.59 -17.44 -11.69
N ALA A 26 9.52 -16.49 -11.69
CA ALA A 26 10.95 -16.80 -11.77
C ALA A 26 11.46 -17.41 -10.47
N TYR A 27 10.85 -17.01 -9.36
CA TYR A 27 11.18 -17.50 -8.04
C TYR A 27 9.99 -17.35 -7.08
N ARG A 28 9.77 -18.37 -6.26
CA ARG A 28 8.80 -18.33 -5.15
C ARG A 28 9.51 -18.81 -3.90
N MET A 29 9.45 -17.99 -2.86
CA MET A 29 9.98 -18.38 -1.55
C MET A 29 9.11 -19.43 -0.92
N GLU A 30 9.72 -20.40 -0.26
CA GLU A 30 9.03 -21.37 0.58
C GLU A 30 8.25 -20.66 1.70
N SER A 31 7.11 -21.24 2.10
CA SER A 31 6.28 -20.70 3.16
C SER A 31 6.97 -20.83 4.53
N GLY A 32 6.56 -20.00 5.47
CA GLY A 32 7.05 -19.98 6.84
C GLY A 32 7.78 -18.69 7.20
N LEU A 33 7.91 -18.48 8.50
CA LEU A 33 8.53 -17.26 9.07
C LEU A 33 9.64 -17.71 10.05
N THR A 34 10.77 -18.13 9.48
CA THR A 34 11.96 -18.54 10.23
C THR A 34 13.12 -17.59 9.94
N PRO A 35 14.13 -17.49 10.85
CA PRO A 35 15.33 -16.70 10.59
C PRO A 35 16.00 -17.06 9.26
N GLN A 36 16.05 -18.34 8.89
CA GLN A 36 16.67 -18.82 7.65
C GLN A 36 15.94 -18.32 6.41
N ILE A 37 14.59 -18.28 6.45
CA ILE A 37 13.77 -17.72 5.35
C ILE A 37 14.00 -16.21 5.23
N ILE A 38 14.05 -15.47 6.35
CA ILE A 38 14.33 -14.05 6.35
C ILE A 38 15.72 -13.73 5.84
N GLU A 39 16.73 -14.49 6.23
CA GLU A 39 18.09 -14.34 5.69
C GLU A 39 18.16 -14.65 4.19
N LYS A 40 17.39 -15.64 3.73
CA LYS A 40 17.28 -15.97 2.30
C LYS A 40 16.62 -14.83 1.53
N LEU A 41 15.52 -14.26 2.06
CA LEU A 41 14.89 -13.07 1.49
C LEU A 41 15.85 -11.89 1.40
N SER A 42 16.58 -11.63 2.47
CA SER A 42 17.58 -10.55 2.53
C SER A 42 18.69 -10.73 1.48
N ARG A 43 19.14 -11.98 1.25
CA ARG A 43 20.10 -12.29 0.18
C ARG A 43 19.50 -12.09 -1.22
N GLU A 44 18.27 -12.57 -1.46
CA GLU A 44 17.57 -12.38 -2.75
C GLU A 44 17.34 -10.89 -3.07
N LYS A 45 17.09 -10.07 -2.05
CA LYS A 45 16.91 -8.63 -2.17
C LYS A 45 18.25 -7.86 -2.16
N GLU A 46 19.37 -8.53 -1.93
CA GLU A 46 20.70 -7.88 -1.80
C GLU A 46 20.68 -6.76 -0.77
N ASP A 47 20.05 -7.01 0.37
CA ASP A 47 19.90 -6.01 1.42
C ASP A 47 21.25 -5.56 2.00
N PRO A 48 21.40 -4.28 2.36
CA PRO A 48 22.52 -3.85 3.19
C PRO A 48 22.43 -4.49 4.59
N ALA A 49 23.58 -4.65 5.25
CA ALA A 49 23.66 -5.35 6.54
C ALA A 49 22.68 -4.84 7.61
N TRP A 50 22.44 -3.51 7.66
CA TRP A 50 21.51 -2.93 8.62
C TRP A 50 20.05 -3.36 8.35
N MET A 51 19.67 -3.58 7.09
CA MET A 51 18.33 -4.03 6.72
C MET A 51 18.15 -5.51 7.06
N GLN A 52 19.15 -6.35 6.79
CA GLN A 52 19.08 -7.76 7.23
C GLN A 52 18.88 -7.86 8.75
N GLN A 53 19.65 -7.09 9.52
CA GLN A 53 19.50 -7.05 10.98
C GLN A 53 18.10 -6.55 11.39
N PHE A 54 17.59 -5.52 10.72
CA PHE A 54 16.27 -4.97 10.98
C PHE A 54 15.16 -6.00 10.71
N ARG A 55 15.26 -6.77 9.62
CA ARG A 55 14.31 -7.84 9.31
C ARG A 55 14.29 -8.92 10.40
N LEU A 56 15.46 -9.38 10.83
CA LEU A 56 15.57 -10.40 11.88
C LEU A 56 15.03 -9.92 13.23
N GLN A 57 15.29 -8.66 13.60
CA GLN A 57 14.69 -8.04 14.79
C GLN A 57 13.17 -7.94 14.67
N SER A 58 12.67 -7.56 13.49
CA SER A 58 11.23 -7.48 13.24
C SER A 58 10.56 -8.86 13.31
N LEU A 59 11.23 -9.92 12.85
CA LEU A 59 10.75 -11.29 13.00
C LEU A 59 10.65 -11.70 14.47
N GLN A 60 11.65 -11.38 15.27
CA GLN A 60 11.60 -11.67 16.72
C GLN A 60 10.41 -10.97 17.38
N ILE A 61 10.20 -9.68 17.09
CA ILE A 61 9.06 -8.92 17.59
C ILE A 61 7.74 -9.57 17.14
N TYR A 62 7.65 -9.98 15.88
CA TYR A 62 6.46 -10.67 15.36
C TYR A 62 6.15 -11.96 16.14
N GLN A 63 7.17 -12.76 16.45
CA GLN A 63 7.00 -14.02 17.20
C GLN A 63 6.51 -13.78 18.64
N GLU A 64 6.96 -12.72 19.27
CA GLU A 64 6.60 -12.35 20.65
C GLU A 64 5.22 -11.68 20.75
N MET A 65 4.76 -11.00 19.69
CA MET A 65 3.50 -10.26 19.71
C MET A 65 2.28 -11.18 19.50
N PRO A 66 1.21 -11.01 20.31
CA PRO A 66 -0.05 -11.72 20.07
C PRO A 66 -0.75 -11.19 18.82
N VAL A 67 -1.56 -12.02 18.19
CA VAL A 67 -2.54 -11.55 17.19
C VAL A 67 -3.56 -10.65 17.89
N PRO A 68 -3.91 -9.49 17.32
CA PRO A 68 -4.95 -8.64 17.88
C PRO A 68 -6.27 -9.42 18.06
N ASN A 69 -6.93 -9.24 19.20
CA ASN A 69 -8.21 -9.87 19.53
C ASN A 69 -9.42 -8.93 19.37
N TRP A 70 -9.21 -7.80 18.74
CA TRP A 70 -10.22 -6.79 18.42
C TRP A 70 -10.34 -6.64 16.88
N GLY A 71 -11.43 -6.09 16.41
CA GLY A 71 -11.69 -5.93 14.97
C GLY A 71 -12.25 -7.20 14.31
N PRO A 72 -12.22 -7.27 12.99
CA PRO A 72 -12.71 -8.44 12.24
C PRO A 72 -11.94 -9.71 12.57
N SER A 73 -12.63 -10.87 12.54
CA SER A 73 -11.97 -12.16 12.71
C SER A 73 -10.96 -12.43 11.60
N LEU A 74 -9.80 -12.92 11.97
CA LEU A 74 -8.75 -13.38 11.03
C LEU A 74 -8.79 -14.89 10.82
N GLU A 75 -9.88 -15.57 11.20
CA GLU A 75 -10.09 -16.99 10.95
C GLU A 75 -9.96 -17.30 9.45
N GLY A 76 -9.21 -18.34 9.11
CA GLY A 76 -8.90 -18.71 7.74
C GLY A 76 -7.63 -18.08 7.18
N LEU A 77 -6.99 -17.12 7.87
CA LEU A 77 -5.67 -16.61 7.53
C LEU A 77 -4.59 -17.46 8.23
N ASP A 78 -3.89 -18.26 7.44
CA ASP A 78 -2.73 -19.03 7.90
C ASP A 78 -1.45 -18.38 7.35
N ILE A 79 -0.82 -17.54 8.17
CA ILE A 79 0.36 -16.76 7.77
C ILE A 79 1.57 -17.67 7.52
N ASP A 80 1.66 -18.79 8.22
CA ASP A 80 2.79 -19.72 8.09
C ASP A 80 2.77 -20.46 6.74
N HIS A 81 1.62 -20.51 6.05
CA HIS A 81 1.49 -21.10 4.71
C HIS A 81 1.41 -20.07 3.59
N ILE A 82 1.58 -18.78 3.88
CA ILE A 82 1.66 -17.73 2.86
C ILE A 82 3.09 -17.60 2.33
N ALA A 83 3.24 -17.61 1.00
CA ALA A 83 4.52 -17.25 0.38
C ALA A 83 4.76 -15.74 0.56
N THR A 84 5.82 -15.38 1.26
CA THR A 84 6.11 -13.99 1.61
C THR A 84 6.82 -13.22 0.50
N TYR A 85 7.36 -13.93 -0.49
CA TYR A 85 8.03 -13.32 -1.63
C TYR A 85 7.84 -14.15 -2.90
N VAL A 86 7.37 -13.49 -3.96
CA VAL A 86 7.20 -14.09 -5.29
C VAL A 86 7.75 -13.12 -6.33
N ARG A 87 8.80 -13.53 -7.05
CA ARG A 87 9.40 -12.73 -8.12
C ARG A 87 8.83 -13.17 -9.47
N PRO A 88 8.18 -12.27 -10.22
CA PRO A 88 7.70 -12.57 -11.56
C PRO A 88 8.87 -12.78 -12.53
N ASN A 89 8.62 -13.48 -13.63
CA ASN A 89 9.63 -13.73 -14.64
C ASN A 89 9.88 -12.52 -15.54
N THR A 90 10.17 -11.39 -14.94
CA THR A 90 10.57 -10.16 -15.63
C THR A 90 11.35 -9.26 -14.70
N ASN A 91 12.21 -8.42 -15.25
CA ASN A 91 12.87 -7.35 -14.52
C ASN A 91 12.13 -6.03 -14.74
N MET A 92 12.30 -5.07 -13.84
CA MET A 92 11.76 -3.73 -13.96
C MET A 92 12.14 -3.09 -15.31
N LYS A 93 11.16 -2.45 -15.95
CA LYS A 93 11.29 -1.72 -17.21
C LYS A 93 10.94 -0.25 -17.00
N ASN A 94 11.66 0.63 -17.68
CA ASN A 94 11.37 2.07 -17.72
C ASN A 94 10.63 2.50 -19.01
N ASP A 95 10.50 1.60 -19.99
CA ASP A 95 9.64 1.78 -21.16
C ASP A 95 8.56 0.70 -21.16
N TRP A 96 7.29 1.15 -21.19
CA TRP A 96 6.12 0.27 -21.21
C TRP A 96 6.13 -0.73 -22.38
N LYS A 97 6.76 -0.38 -23.50
CA LYS A 97 6.86 -1.28 -24.66
C LYS A 97 7.59 -2.58 -24.32
N ASN A 98 8.53 -2.52 -23.38
CA ASN A 98 9.39 -3.63 -22.98
C ASN A 98 8.81 -4.48 -21.84
N VAL A 99 7.65 -4.10 -21.28
CA VAL A 99 6.93 -4.91 -20.28
C VAL A 99 6.34 -6.13 -20.98
N PRO A 100 6.36 -7.35 -20.39
CA PRO A 100 5.72 -8.55 -20.96
C PRO A 100 4.24 -8.33 -21.30
N GLN A 101 3.76 -8.98 -22.36
CA GLN A 101 2.44 -8.70 -22.91
C GLN A 101 1.31 -9.10 -21.97
N ASP A 102 1.43 -10.23 -21.27
CA ASP A 102 0.50 -10.72 -20.26
C ASP A 102 0.31 -9.70 -19.11
N ILE A 103 1.41 -9.14 -18.62
CA ILE A 103 1.38 -8.08 -17.62
C ILE A 103 0.74 -6.80 -18.16
N LYS A 104 1.06 -6.41 -19.40
CA LYS A 104 0.40 -5.27 -20.07
C LYS A 104 -1.10 -5.46 -20.16
N ASP A 105 -1.53 -6.62 -20.63
CA ASP A 105 -2.94 -6.96 -20.82
C ASP A 105 -3.69 -6.90 -19.46
N THR A 106 -3.04 -7.33 -18.41
CA THR A 106 -3.58 -7.23 -17.05
C THR A 106 -3.78 -5.78 -16.61
N PHE A 107 -2.77 -4.94 -16.71
CA PHE A 107 -2.89 -3.53 -16.35
C PHE A 107 -3.84 -2.74 -17.26
N GLU A 108 -3.96 -3.09 -18.54
CA GLU A 108 -4.94 -2.50 -19.45
C GLU A 108 -6.38 -2.89 -19.10
N ARG A 109 -6.62 -4.16 -18.75
CA ARG A 109 -7.93 -4.63 -18.23
C ARG A 109 -8.32 -3.94 -16.94
N LEU A 110 -7.36 -3.66 -16.06
CA LEU A 110 -7.58 -3.02 -14.77
C LEU A 110 -7.81 -1.51 -14.88
N GLY A 111 -7.89 -0.99 -16.09
CA GLY A 111 -8.21 0.41 -16.30
C GLY A 111 -7.05 1.37 -16.08
N ILE A 112 -5.80 0.93 -16.33
CA ILE A 112 -4.66 1.83 -16.45
C ILE A 112 -4.45 2.12 -17.94
N PRO A 113 -5.28 3.01 -18.56
CA PRO A 113 -5.23 3.24 -19.99
C PRO A 113 -3.90 3.89 -20.38
N LYS A 114 -3.53 3.68 -21.62
CA LYS A 114 -2.35 4.32 -22.21
C LYS A 114 -2.36 5.86 -22.08
N ALA A 115 -3.57 6.45 -22.04
CA ALA A 115 -3.78 7.86 -21.85
C ALA A 115 -3.46 8.33 -20.41
N GLU A 116 -3.80 7.53 -19.37
CA GLU A 116 -3.48 7.85 -17.97
C GLU A 116 -1.98 7.81 -17.73
N ARG A 117 -1.28 6.78 -18.23
CA ARG A 117 0.18 6.70 -18.16
C ARG A 117 0.88 7.90 -18.79
N LYS A 118 0.30 8.44 -19.88
CA LYS A 118 0.83 9.63 -20.56
C LYS A 118 0.48 10.94 -19.85
N SER A 119 -0.60 10.98 -19.06
CA SER A 119 -1.06 12.18 -18.38
C SER A 119 -0.52 12.34 -16.96
N LEU A 120 0.03 11.29 -16.36
CA LEU A 120 0.60 11.31 -15.01
C LEU A 120 2.04 11.83 -14.99
N ALA A 121 2.47 12.41 -13.88
CA ALA A 121 3.85 12.86 -13.66
C ALA A 121 4.85 11.71 -13.56
N GLY A 122 4.40 10.56 -13.07
CA GLY A 122 5.15 9.32 -12.99
C GLY A 122 4.25 8.16 -12.61
N VAL A 123 4.64 6.95 -13.03
CA VAL A 123 3.88 5.71 -12.79
C VAL A 123 4.83 4.61 -12.34
N GLY A 124 4.48 3.92 -11.25
CA GLY A 124 5.04 2.65 -10.84
C GLY A 124 4.00 1.55 -10.96
N ALA A 125 4.39 0.37 -11.44
CA ALA A 125 3.54 -0.80 -11.47
C ALA A 125 4.27 -1.99 -10.84
N GLN A 126 3.72 -2.51 -9.76
CA GLN A 126 4.22 -3.69 -9.08
C GLN A 126 3.34 -4.89 -9.43
N TYR A 127 3.96 -6.01 -9.72
CA TYR A 127 3.32 -7.29 -9.96
C TYR A 127 3.92 -8.31 -9.00
N ASP A 128 3.09 -8.89 -8.15
CA ASP A 128 3.52 -9.69 -7.00
C ASP A 128 4.49 -8.91 -6.08
N SER A 129 5.70 -9.39 -5.86
CA SER A 129 6.63 -8.77 -4.93
C SER A 129 7.61 -7.77 -5.57
N GLU A 130 7.53 -7.51 -6.88
CA GLU A 130 8.51 -6.68 -7.60
C GLU A 130 7.88 -5.61 -8.46
N LEU A 131 8.52 -4.43 -8.56
CA LEU A 131 8.21 -3.47 -9.60
C LEU A 131 8.59 -4.03 -10.97
N VAL A 132 7.62 -4.02 -11.89
CA VAL A 132 7.79 -4.47 -13.28
C VAL A 132 7.87 -3.31 -14.27
N TYR A 133 7.36 -2.15 -13.86
CA TYR A 133 7.42 -0.92 -14.64
C TYR A 133 7.58 0.29 -13.73
N HIS A 134 8.43 1.21 -14.14
CA HIS A 134 8.61 2.49 -13.46
C HIS A 134 9.04 3.56 -14.47
N ASN A 135 8.38 4.72 -14.40
CA ASN A 135 8.72 5.86 -15.24
C ASN A 135 8.35 7.17 -14.54
N VAL A 136 9.20 8.19 -14.67
CA VAL A 136 8.96 9.57 -14.26
C VAL A 136 9.22 10.48 -15.45
N ARG A 137 8.38 11.48 -15.64
CA ARG A 137 8.60 12.47 -16.70
C ARG A 137 9.88 13.25 -16.46
N GLN A 138 10.60 13.54 -17.54
CA GLN A 138 11.89 14.24 -17.46
C GLN A 138 11.76 15.66 -16.87
N GLU A 139 10.68 16.38 -17.21
CA GLU A 139 10.42 17.70 -16.65
C GLU A 139 10.23 17.66 -15.13
N ILE A 140 9.57 16.64 -14.60
CA ILE A 140 9.36 16.44 -13.16
C ILE A 140 10.67 16.06 -12.47
N ALA A 141 11.45 15.16 -13.05
CA ALA A 141 12.78 14.82 -12.55
C ALA A 141 13.74 16.02 -12.57
N ALA A 142 13.63 16.90 -13.56
CA ALA A 142 14.44 18.13 -13.66
C ALA A 142 14.13 19.14 -12.54
N GLU A 143 12.94 19.09 -11.93
CA GLU A 143 12.59 19.86 -10.72
C GLU A 143 13.17 19.26 -9.45
N GLY A 144 13.93 18.16 -9.55
CA GLY A 144 14.52 17.44 -8.43
C GLY A 144 13.57 16.49 -7.72
N VAL A 145 12.39 16.24 -8.28
CA VAL A 145 11.44 15.25 -7.74
C VAL A 145 12.01 13.85 -7.95
N VAL A 146 12.05 13.09 -6.88
CA VAL A 146 12.50 11.71 -6.87
C VAL A 146 11.30 10.77 -6.75
N TYR A 147 11.20 9.82 -7.63
CA TYR A 147 10.28 8.69 -7.52
C TYR A 147 11.04 7.44 -7.94
N LEU A 148 11.28 6.53 -7.03
CA LEU A 148 12.04 5.28 -7.22
C LEU A 148 11.27 4.11 -6.59
N ASP A 149 11.65 2.90 -6.96
CA ASP A 149 11.32 1.75 -6.12
C ASP A 149 12.11 1.82 -4.79
N MET A 150 11.53 1.20 -3.78
CA MET A 150 12.06 1.34 -2.41
C MET A 150 13.44 0.69 -2.23
N GLU A 151 13.71 -0.43 -2.91
CA GLU A 151 15.01 -1.11 -2.86
C GLU A 151 16.12 -0.30 -3.53
N SER A 152 15.84 0.28 -4.70
CA SER A 152 16.79 1.17 -5.37
C SER A 152 17.10 2.41 -4.55
N ALA A 153 16.08 3.00 -3.91
CA ALA A 153 16.30 4.14 -3.01
C ALA A 153 17.17 3.77 -1.79
N MET A 154 16.95 2.59 -1.22
CA MET A 154 17.68 2.11 -0.06
C MET A 154 19.17 1.82 -0.34
N LYS A 155 19.49 1.43 -1.59
CA LYS A 155 20.86 1.07 -2.00
C LYS A 155 21.61 2.21 -2.70
N GLY A 156 20.88 3.22 -3.19
CA GLY A 156 21.42 4.31 -4.02
C GLY A 156 21.72 5.58 -3.26
N GLU A 157 21.63 6.69 -3.97
CA GLU A 157 21.91 8.04 -3.49
C GLU A 157 21.04 8.45 -2.27
N TYR A 158 19.83 7.87 -2.15
CA TYR A 158 18.89 8.19 -1.08
C TYR A 158 18.96 7.25 0.12
N ALA A 159 19.97 6.38 0.21
CA ALA A 159 20.13 5.38 1.26
C ALA A 159 20.08 5.96 2.68
N ASP A 160 20.75 7.08 2.93
CA ASP A 160 20.75 7.75 4.24
C ASP A 160 19.36 8.33 4.57
N MET A 161 18.65 8.88 3.57
CA MET A 161 17.30 9.38 3.75
C MET A 161 16.34 8.23 4.06
N VAL A 162 16.42 7.14 3.31
CA VAL A 162 15.62 5.94 3.59
C VAL A 162 15.90 5.44 5.01
N ARG A 163 17.15 5.26 5.40
CA ARG A 163 17.51 4.80 6.74
C ARG A 163 17.00 5.71 7.86
N LYS A 164 16.93 7.02 7.61
CA LYS A 164 16.42 8.02 8.55
C LYS A 164 14.91 7.89 8.77
N TYR A 165 14.14 7.54 7.76
CA TYR A 165 12.68 7.61 7.79
C TYR A 165 11.99 6.25 7.78
N PHE A 166 12.60 5.20 7.24
CA PHE A 166 12.02 3.86 7.09
C PHE A 166 11.59 3.27 8.43
N MET A 167 10.33 2.91 8.53
CA MET A 167 9.67 2.33 9.69
C MET A 167 9.91 3.12 11.00
N LYS A 168 9.85 4.45 10.91
CA LYS A 168 9.93 5.36 12.06
C LYS A 168 8.56 5.84 12.50
N LEU A 169 7.61 5.99 11.59
CA LEU A 169 6.22 6.29 11.93
C LEU A 169 5.44 5.02 12.28
N VAL A 170 5.73 3.92 11.59
CA VAL A 170 5.15 2.61 11.84
C VAL A 170 6.26 1.65 12.28
N PRO A 171 6.75 1.73 13.53
CA PRO A 171 7.80 0.84 13.99
C PRO A 171 7.29 -0.61 14.14
N PRO A 172 8.16 -1.63 14.07
CA PRO A 172 7.76 -3.03 14.23
C PRO A 172 6.99 -3.33 15.52
N HIS A 173 7.23 -2.57 16.59
CA HIS A 173 6.52 -2.72 17.88
C HIS A 173 5.09 -2.13 17.91
N ASP A 174 4.62 -1.54 16.81
CA ASP A 174 3.30 -0.92 16.75
C ASP A 174 2.18 -1.97 16.88
N HIS A 175 2.26 -3.04 16.12
CA HIS A 175 1.41 -4.22 16.18
C HIS A 175 2.01 -5.38 15.37
N LYS A 176 1.45 -6.59 15.54
CA LYS A 176 1.96 -7.82 14.94
C LYS A 176 2.18 -7.73 13.42
N PHE A 177 1.27 -7.09 12.68
CA PHE A 177 1.40 -6.96 11.21
C PHE A 177 2.41 -5.90 10.78
N ALA A 178 2.71 -4.90 11.61
CA ALA A 178 3.85 -4.00 11.39
C ALA A 178 5.18 -4.74 11.58
N ALA A 179 5.25 -5.62 12.59
CA ALA A 179 6.42 -6.49 12.79
C ALA A 179 6.59 -7.47 11.61
N LEU A 180 5.50 -8.10 11.15
CA LEU A 180 5.51 -8.95 9.96
C LEU A 180 6.03 -8.19 8.74
N HIS A 181 5.46 -7.01 8.49
CA HIS A 181 5.91 -6.15 7.39
C HIS A 181 7.42 -5.87 7.48
N GLY A 182 7.91 -5.45 8.64
CA GLY A 182 9.34 -5.18 8.84
C GLY A 182 10.24 -6.38 8.53
N ALA A 183 9.76 -7.61 8.79
CA ALA A 183 10.51 -8.83 8.49
C ALA A 183 10.54 -9.20 7.01
N VAL A 184 9.42 -9.01 6.28
CA VAL A 184 9.23 -9.60 4.94
C VAL A 184 8.96 -8.58 3.83
N TRP A 185 9.00 -7.28 4.07
CA TRP A 185 8.66 -6.28 3.08
C TRP A 185 9.46 -6.46 1.77
N SER A 186 8.82 -6.14 0.65
CA SER A 186 9.42 -6.12 -0.68
C SER A 186 8.62 -5.22 -1.61
N GLY A 187 9.32 -4.52 -2.50
CA GLY A 187 8.71 -3.56 -3.41
C GLY A 187 8.22 -2.28 -2.72
N GLY A 188 7.36 -1.56 -3.41
CA GLY A 188 6.83 -0.29 -2.95
C GLY A 188 7.54 0.92 -3.56
N SER A 189 7.26 2.10 -2.99
CA SER A 189 7.60 3.38 -3.62
C SER A 189 8.35 4.29 -2.66
N PHE A 190 9.43 4.89 -3.13
CA PHE A 190 10.09 6.01 -2.48
C PHE A 190 9.84 7.29 -3.27
N VAL A 191 9.28 8.32 -2.62
CA VAL A 191 9.02 9.62 -3.23
C VAL A 191 9.60 10.72 -2.35
N TYR A 192 10.36 11.61 -2.98
CA TYR A 192 10.81 12.85 -2.37
C TYR A 192 10.47 14.04 -3.27
N VAL A 193 9.71 14.99 -2.74
CA VAL A 193 9.39 16.26 -3.41
C VAL A 193 10.16 17.36 -2.72
N PRO A 194 11.11 18.03 -3.42
CA PRO A 194 11.97 19.05 -2.84
C PRO A 194 11.18 20.29 -2.37
N LYS A 195 11.82 21.07 -1.50
CA LYS A 195 11.28 22.30 -0.94
C LYS A 195 10.75 23.24 -2.03
N GLY A 196 9.50 23.68 -1.86
CA GLY A 196 8.83 24.64 -2.72
C GLY A 196 8.40 24.12 -4.09
N VAL A 197 8.59 22.83 -4.37
CA VAL A 197 8.14 22.21 -5.64
C VAL A 197 6.68 21.81 -5.55
N HIS A 198 5.89 22.23 -6.55
CA HIS A 198 4.44 21.97 -6.61
C HIS A 198 4.09 21.09 -7.82
N LEU A 199 3.76 19.84 -7.59
CA LEU A 199 3.30 18.96 -8.65
C LEU A 199 1.81 19.18 -8.91
N SER A 200 1.48 19.69 -10.10
CA SER A 200 0.09 19.85 -10.57
C SER A 200 -0.51 18.57 -11.12
N ILE A 201 0.34 17.58 -11.47
CA ILE A 201 -0.03 16.29 -12.03
C ILE A 201 0.35 15.20 -11.01
N PRO A 202 -0.54 14.22 -10.73
CA PRO A 202 -0.26 13.21 -9.72
C PRO A 202 0.84 12.22 -10.15
N LEU A 203 1.52 11.65 -9.14
CA LEU A 203 2.27 10.40 -9.24
C LEU A 203 1.33 9.25 -8.92
N GLN A 204 1.57 8.08 -9.51
CA GLN A 204 0.75 6.89 -9.28
C GLN A 204 1.60 5.64 -9.05
N SER A 205 1.20 4.82 -8.08
CA SER A 205 1.60 3.40 -7.97
C SER A 205 0.39 2.50 -8.15
N TYR A 206 0.62 1.36 -8.79
CA TYR A 206 -0.38 0.31 -8.90
C TYR A 206 0.21 -1.03 -8.45
N PHE A 207 -0.50 -1.71 -7.55
CA PHE A 207 -0.10 -2.99 -6.97
C PHE A 207 -1.05 -4.11 -7.41
N ARG A 208 -0.51 -5.14 -8.04
CA ARG A 208 -1.24 -6.35 -8.45
C ARG A 208 -0.61 -7.58 -7.81
N LEU A 209 -1.32 -8.23 -6.90
CA LEU A 209 -0.93 -9.55 -6.39
C LEU A 209 -1.62 -10.62 -7.23
N ASN A 210 -0.89 -11.27 -8.14
CA ASN A 210 -1.42 -12.35 -8.97
C ASN A 210 -1.11 -13.74 -8.39
N ALA A 211 -0.08 -13.89 -7.58
CA ALA A 211 0.36 -15.17 -7.02
C ALA A 211 -0.66 -15.76 -6.03
N LYS A 212 -1.02 -17.03 -6.23
CA LYS A 212 -1.94 -17.78 -5.36
C LYS A 212 -1.28 -18.09 -4.01
N GLY A 213 -1.98 -17.87 -2.89
CA GLY A 213 -1.47 -18.17 -1.54
C GLY A 213 -0.22 -17.38 -1.18
N ALA A 214 -0.13 -16.15 -1.70
CA ALA A 214 0.98 -15.27 -1.44
C ALA A 214 0.55 -14.02 -0.66
N GLY A 215 1.53 -13.34 -0.09
CA GLY A 215 1.39 -12.03 0.52
C GLY A 215 2.00 -10.93 -0.33
N GLN A 216 1.48 -9.73 -0.18
CA GLN A 216 2.06 -8.50 -0.69
C GLN A 216 2.39 -7.57 0.47
N PHE A 217 3.63 -7.08 0.52
CA PHE A 217 4.21 -6.38 1.67
C PHE A 217 5.01 -5.15 1.20
N GLU A 218 4.44 -4.37 0.30
CA GLU A 218 5.09 -3.17 -0.25
C GLU A 218 5.26 -2.09 0.80
N HIS A 219 6.38 -1.37 0.72
CA HIS A 219 6.68 -0.22 1.58
C HIS A 219 6.66 1.08 0.78
N THR A 220 5.73 1.97 1.10
CA THR A 220 5.65 3.29 0.49
C THR A 220 6.15 4.35 1.48
N LEU A 221 7.22 5.06 1.12
CA LEU A 221 7.79 6.17 1.88
C LEU A 221 7.72 7.45 1.05
N ILE A 222 6.94 8.43 1.51
CA ILE A 222 6.79 9.71 0.83
C ILE A 222 7.20 10.86 1.76
N ILE A 223 8.08 11.71 1.25
CA ILE A 223 8.51 12.92 1.94
C ILE A 223 8.20 14.11 1.05
N VAL A 224 7.28 14.98 1.49
CA VAL A 224 6.94 16.24 0.83
C VAL A 224 7.57 17.36 1.64
N ASP A 225 8.63 17.98 1.10
CA ASP A 225 9.45 18.91 1.83
C ASP A 225 8.78 20.29 2.01
N GLU A 226 9.39 21.18 2.76
CA GLU A 226 8.82 22.46 3.17
C GLU A 226 8.21 23.23 1.99
N GLY A 227 6.94 23.62 2.13
CA GLY A 227 6.21 24.40 1.13
C GLY A 227 5.90 23.65 -0.17
N ALA A 228 6.23 22.37 -0.28
CA ALA A 228 5.98 21.58 -1.48
C ALA A 228 4.56 20.99 -1.53
N SER A 229 4.12 20.52 -2.70
CA SER A 229 2.83 19.83 -2.84
C SER A 229 2.86 18.63 -3.76
N LEU A 230 2.13 17.59 -3.37
CA LEU A 230 2.00 16.34 -4.13
C LEU A 230 0.58 15.78 -4.04
N HIS A 231 0.07 15.25 -5.15
CA HIS A 231 -1.00 14.26 -5.17
C HIS A 231 -0.42 12.89 -5.56
N PHE A 232 -0.53 11.92 -4.67
CA PHE A 232 -0.14 10.54 -4.92
C PHE A 232 -1.38 9.64 -4.99
N ILE A 233 -1.43 8.77 -6.01
CA ILE A 233 -2.54 7.84 -6.22
C ILE A 233 -2.02 6.41 -6.08
N GLU A 234 -2.69 5.61 -5.27
CA GLU A 234 -2.41 4.20 -5.10
C GLU A 234 -3.61 3.36 -5.55
N GLY A 235 -3.37 2.38 -6.39
CA GLY A 235 -4.37 1.41 -6.80
C GLY A 235 -3.92 0.00 -6.45
N CYS A 236 -4.83 -0.82 -5.89
CA CYS A 236 -4.52 -2.18 -5.48
C CYS A 236 -5.56 -3.17 -5.98
N SER A 237 -5.13 -4.33 -6.47
CA SER A 237 -6.03 -5.42 -6.85
C SER A 237 -5.40 -6.81 -6.78
N ALA A 238 -6.25 -7.84 -6.72
CA ALA A 238 -5.86 -9.24 -6.84
C ALA A 238 -6.98 -10.04 -7.51
N PRO A 239 -6.67 -11.13 -8.25
CA PRO A 239 -7.66 -12.06 -8.74
C PRO A 239 -8.19 -12.92 -7.59
N LYS A 240 -9.35 -13.57 -7.83
CA LYS A 240 -9.96 -14.44 -6.83
C LYS A 240 -9.33 -15.84 -6.86
N TYR A 241 -8.93 -16.32 -5.69
CA TYR A 241 -8.50 -17.70 -5.44
C TYR A 241 -9.39 -18.38 -4.41
N ASN A 242 -9.25 -19.70 -4.27
CA ASN A 242 -9.91 -20.50 -3.24
C ASN A 242 -9.05 -20.69 -1.97
N VAL A 243 -8.02 -19.89 -1.82
CA VAL A 243 -7.12 -19.86 -0.66
C VAL A 243 -6.93 -18.41 -0.23
N ALA A 244 -6.57 -18.18 1.02
CA ALA A 244 -6.29 -16.86 1.54
C ALA A 244 -5.05 -16.26 0.85
N ASN A 245 -5.14 -14.98 0.60
CA ASN A 245 -4.02 -14.10 0.27
C ASN A 245 -3.95 -13.00 1.33
N LEU A 246 -2.78 -12.46 1.59
CA LEU A 246 -2.55 -11.42 2.57
C LEU A 246 -1.99 -10.16 1.91
N HIS A 247 -2.53 -9.00 2.28
CA HIS A 247 -1.90 -7.72 2.05
C HIS A 247 -1.57 -7.07 3.39
N ALA A 248 -0.31 -6.85 3.67
CA ALA A 248 0.17 -6.16 4.86
C ALA A 248 1.28 -5.18 4.48
N GLY A 249 0.94 -4.24 3.61
CA GLY A 249 1.79 -3.13 3.20
C GLY A 249 1.96 -2.09 4.32
N CYS A 250 2.90 -1.19 4.13
CA CYS A 250 3.14 -0.08 5.05
C CYS A 250 3.35 1.22 4.27
N VAL A 251 2.66 2.28 4.70
CA VAL A 251 2.75 3.61 4.10
C VAL A 251 3.15 4.62 5.17
N GLU A 252 4.28 5.29 4.97
CA GLU A 252 4.79 6.34 5.85
C GLU A 252 4.91 7.66 5.08
N LEU A 253 4.18 8.67 5.53
CA LEU A 253 4.08 9.97 4.88
C LEU A 253 4.63 11.08 5.80
N TYR A 254 5.57 11.83 5.29
CA TYR A 254 6.15 12.98 5.99
C TYR A 254 5.79 14.27 5.26
N VAL A 255 4.87 15.03 5.85
CA VAL A 255 4.42 16.33 5.33
C VAL A 255 5.11 17.42 6.14
N LYS A 256 6.10 18.05 5.52
CA LYS A 256 6.93 19.06 6.16
C LYS A 256 6.20 20.40 6.33
N LYS A 257 6.86 21.37 6.93
CA LYS A 257 6.30 22.70 7.21
C LYS A 257 5.66 23.31 5.97
N ASN A 258 4.38 23.74 6.08
CA ASN A 258 3.58 24.35 5.01
C ASN A 258 3.45 23.48 3.73
N ALA A 259 3.78 22.20 3.79
CA ALA A 259 3.61 21.30 2.66
C ALA A 259 2.17 20.76 2.58
N SER A 260 1.79 20.26 1.42
CA SER A 260 0.47 19.65 1.17
C SER A 260 0.63 18.32 0.47
N LEU A 261 0.03 17.27 1.03
CA LEU A 261 -0.02 15.94 0.42
C LEU A 261 -1.47 15.47 0.35
N ARG A 262 -1.94 15.14 -0.87
CA ARG A 262 -3.14 14.34 -1.08
C ARG A 262 -2.72 12.90 -1.38
N TYR A 263 -3.21 11.95 -0.60
CA TYR A 263 -2.98 10.52 -0.79
C TYR A 263 -4.32 9.84 -1.09
N SER A 264 -4.49 9.43 -2.35
CA SER A 264 -5.71 8.75 -2.80
C SER A 264 -5.43 7.26 -2.97
N THR A 265 -6.25 6.40 -2.38
CA THR A 265 -6.12 4.95 -2.52
C THR A 265 -7.44 4.31 -2.96
N ILE A 266 -7.36 3.41 -3.94
CA ILE A 266 -8.48 2.58 -4.38
C ILE A 266 -8.08 1.13 -4.21
N GLU A 267 -8.71 0.47 -3.25
CA GLU A 267 -8.42 -0.92 -2.90
C GLU A 267 -9.56 -1.82 -3.39
N ASN A 268 -9.26 -2.59 -4.42
CA ASN A 268 -10.20 -3.51 -5.04
C ASN A 268 -9.64 -4.95 -5.02
N TRP A 269 -9.30 -5.41 -3.84
CA TRP A 269 -8.82 -6.75 -3.59
C TRP A 269 -9.92 -7.80 -3.80
N SER A 270 -9.55 -9.01 -4.13
CA SER A 270 -10.51 -10.13 -4.23
C SER A 270 -11.08 -10.54 -2.87
N LYS A 271 -12.23 -11.24 -2.91
CA LYS A 271 -12.94 -11.69 -1.69
C LYS A 271 -12.26 -12.84 -0.92
N ASN A 272 -11.03 -13.19 -1.23
CA ASN A 272 -10.19 -14.10 -0.43
C ASN A 272 -8.98 -13.38 0.19
N MET A 273 -8.91 -12.06 0.04
CA MET A 273 -7.82 -11.24 0.56
C MET A 273 -8.09 -10.81 2.01
N TYR A 274 -7.08 -10.94 2.85
CA TYR A 274 -6.99 -10.26 4.14
C TYR A 274 -6.15 -9.00 3.94
N ASN A 275 -6.76 -7.84 4.08
CA ASN A 275 -6.13 -6.55 3.85
C ASN A 275 -5.87 -5.84 5.18
N LEU A 276 -4.63 -5.93 5.66
CA LEU A 276 -4.17 -5.47 6.98
C LEU A 276 -3.08 -4.40 6.83
N ASN A 277 -3.27 -3.49 5.89
CA ASN A 277 -2.34 -2.44 5.54
C ASN A 277 -2.28 -1.35 6.63
N THR A 278 -1.10 -0.80 6.88
CA THR A 278 -0.86 0.25 7.88
C THR A 278 -0.40 1.53 7.20
N LYS A 279 -1.15 2.61 7.38
CA LYS A 279 -0.85 3.92 6.78
C LYS A 279 -0.71 4.99 7.85
N ARG A 280 0.38 5.77 7.84
CA ARG A 280 0.60 6.82 8.83
C ARG A 280 1.27 8.05 8.24
N ALA A 281 0.79 9.23 8.65
CA ALA A 281 1.36 10.51 8.27
C ALA A 281 1.83 11.29 9.51
N LEU A 282 2.98 11.95 9.39
CA LEU A 282 3.44 12.99 10.31
C LEU A 282 3.32 14.34 9.62
N VAL A 283 2.58 15.26 10.22
CA VAL A 283 2.30 16.58 9.65
C VAL A 283 2.93 17.66 10.51
N GLU A 284 3.85 18.42 9.92
CA GLU A 284 4.55 19.52 10.58
C GLU A 284 3.75 20.83 10.51
N GLU A 285 4.30 21.92 11.06
CA GLU A 285 3.65 23.24 11.17
C GLU A 285 3.04 23.71 9.84
N GLY A 286 1.75 24.09 9.87
CA GLY A 286 1.02 24.57 8.70
C GLY A 286 0.82 23.53 7.60
N GLY A 287 1.32 22.33 7.76
CA GLY A 287 1.19 21.25 6.77
C GLY A 287 -0.24 20.70 6.68
N THR A 288 -0.60 20.13 5.55
CA THR A 288 -1.92 19.55 5.28
C THR A 288 -1.78 18.17 4.68
N ILE A 289 -2.46 17.17 5.27
CA ILE A 289 -2.66 15.84 4.69
C ILE A 289 -4.13 15.64 4.33
N GLU A 290 -4.39 15.20 3.11
CA GLU A 290 -5.71 14.79 2.65
C GLU A 290 -5.67 13.31 2.25
N TRP A 291 -6.48 12.50 2.92
CA TRP A 291 -6.66 11.10 2.61
C TRP A 291 -7.96 10.89 1.84
N ILE A 292 -7.90 10.19 0.71
CA ILE A 292 -9.07 9.72 -0.03
C ILE A 292 -8.98 8.20 -0.11
N SER A 293 -9.96 7.49 0.43
CA SER A 293 -9.95 6.03 0.52
C SER A 293 -11.22 5.41 -0.07
N GLY A 294 -11.03 4.50 -1.03
CA GLY A 294 -12.09 3.66 -1.57
C GLY A 294 -11.80 2.19 -1.29
N SER A 295 -12.65 1.53 -0.49
CA SER A 295 -12.51 0.13 -0.09
C SER A 295 -13.66 -0.71 -0.65
N PHE A 296 -13.37 -1.51 -1.69
CA PHE A 296 -14.39 -2.23 -2.47
C PHE A 296 -14.18 -3.73 -2.54
N GLY A 297 -13.11 -4.23 -1.99
CA GLY A 297 -12.71 -5.63 -2.04
C GLY A 297 -12.47 -6.24 -0.67
N SER A 298 -11.66 -7.30 -0.66
CA SER A 298 -11.24 -8.08 0.51
C SER A 298 -12.33 -8.97 1.12
N HIS A 299 -11.89 -10.03 1.78
CA HIS A 299 -12.71 -10.80 2.72
C HIS A 299 -12.77 -10.06 4.07
N VAL A 300 -11.59 -9.72 4.56
CA VAL A 300 -11.39 -8.89 5.76
C VAL A 300 -10.56 -7.69 5.39
N GLY A 301 -10.99 -6.50 5.79
CA GLY A 301 -10.22 -5.26 5.69
C GLY A 301 -10.11 -4.58 7.05
N CYS A 302 -8.91 -4.16 7.42
CA CYS A 302 -8.68 -3.35 8.60
C CYS A 302 -7.80 -2.16 8.20
N LEU A 303 -8.43 -0.99 7.99
CA LEU A 303 -7.81 0.16 7.34
C LEU A 303 -8.11 1.45 8.10
N TYR A 304 -7.13 1.94 8.83
CA TYR A 304 -7.20 3.17 9.60
C TYR A 304 -5.98 4.06 9.33
N PRO A 305 -5.95 4.82 8.20
CA PRO A 305 -4.89 5.80 8.01
C PRO A 305 -4.86 6.76 9.19
N MET A 306 -3.67 6.88 9.79
CA MET A 306 -3.46 7.69 10.99
C MET A 306 -2.66 8.93 10.65
N SER A 307 -3.09 10.09 11.16
CA SER A 307 -2.35 11.35 11.05
C SER A 307 -1.91 11.83 12.42
N ILE A 308 -0.62 12.16 12.56
CA ILE A 308 -0.05 12.82 13.73
C ILE A 308 0.15 14.29 13.35
N LEU A 309 -0.74 15.16 13.82
CA LEU A 309 -0.69 16.60 13.63
C LEU A 309 0.28 17.21 14.64
N LYS A 310 1.57 17.08 14.34
CA LYS A 310 2.67 17.42 15.26
C LYS A 310 2.93 18.92 15.33
N GLY A 311 2.86 19.61 14.20
CA GLY A 311 3.13 21.03 14.12
C GLY A 311 1.89 21.89 14.37
N ASP A 312 2.10 23.13 14.82
CA ASP A 312 1.02 24.09 14.99
C ASP A 312 0.31 24.39 13.66
N ASN A 313 -1.01 24.59 13.69
CA ASN A 313 -1.86 24.88 12.53
C ASN A 313 -1.89 23.76 11.46
N SER A 314 -1.38 22.57 11.76
CA SER A 314 -1.44 21.45 10.81
C SER A 314 -2.86 20.89 10.70
N LYS A 315 -3.17 20.31 9.53
CA LYS A 315 -4.53 19.90 9.17
C LYS A 315 -4.55 18.48 8.60
N MET A 316 -5.69 17.80 8.85
CA MET A 316 -6.01 16.51 8.23
C MET A 316 -7.44 16.52 7.69
N GLU A 317 -7.61 16.04 6.47
CA GLU A 317 -8.91 15.73 5.88
C GLU A 317 -8.94 14.25 5.49
N PHE A 318 -10.07 13.59 5.74
CA PHE A 318 -10.29 12.20 5.35
C PHE A 318 -11.64 12.04 4.68
N THR A 319 -11.63 11.49 3.47
CA THR A 319 -12.84 11.07 2.76
C THR A 319 -12.76 9.59 2.48
N GLY A 320 -13.69 8.81 3.04
CA GLY A 320 -13.76 7.37 2.91
C GLY A 320 -15.05 6.87 2.28
N VAL A 321 -14.95 5.93 1.34
CA VAL A 321 -16.10 5.22 0.77
C VAL A 321 -15.84 3.72 0.88
N THR A 322 -16.79 2.98 1.48
CA THR A 322 -16.69 1.54 1.68
C THR A 322 -17.93 0.84 1.16
N PHE A 323 -17.74 -0.25 0.43
CA PHE A 323 -18.80 -1.15 0.02
C PHE A 323 -18.51 -2.57 0.50
N ALA A 324 -19.32 -3.06 1.44
CA ALA A 324 -19.21 -4.42 1.98
C ALA A 324 -20.36 -5.29 1.44
N GLY A 325 -20.04 -6.19 0.52
CA GLY A 325 -20.96 -7.20 -0.01
C GLY A 325 -20.92 -8.51 0.79
N ALA A 326 -21.63 -9.52 0.30
CA ALA A 326 -21.67 -10.83 0.95
C ALA A 326 -20.29 -11.42 1.24
N GLY A 327 -20.06 -11.86 2.48
CA GLY A 327 -18.83 -12.48 2.95
C GLY A 327 -17.68 -11.50 3.19
N GLN A 328 -17.95 -10.20 3.23
CA GLN A 328 -16.94 -9.19 3.53
C GLN A 328 -17.15 -8.60 4.93
N ASN A 329 -16.05 -8.38 5.65
CA ASN A 329 -16.02 -7.66 6.92
C ASN A 329 -14.94 -6.58 6.83
N LEU A 330 -15.39 -5.33 6.60
CA LEU A 330 -14.54 -4.19 6.33
C LEU A 330 -14.62 -3.21 7.50
N ASP A 331 -13.58 -3.16 8.29
CA ASP A 331 -13.41 -2.24 9.40
C ASP A 331 -12.48 -1.10 8.93
N THR A 332 -13.09 0.02 8.56
CA THR A 332 -12.39 1.11 7.86
C THR A 332 -12.73 2.46 8.46
N GLY A 333 -11.74 3.30 8.65
CA GLY A 333 -11.93 4.63 9.21
C GLY A 333 -10.67 5.46 9.12
N ALA A 334 -10.51 6.40 10.03
CA ALA A 334 -9.29 7.18 10.17
C ALA A 334 -8.99 7.44 11.65
N LYS A 335 -7.73 7.70 11.95
CA LYS A 335 -7.27 8.10 13.28
C LYS A 335 -6.46 9.40 13.17
N VAL A 336 -6.69 10.30 14.13
CA VAL A 336 -5.90 11.53 14.22
C VAL A 336 -5.40 11.74 15.64
N VAL A 337 -4.16 12.20 15.76
CA VAL A 337 -3.56 12.62 17.04
C VAL A 337 -3.18 14.09 16.93
N HIS A 338 -3.83 14.95 17.70
CA HIS A 338 -3.56 16.37 17.77
C HIS A 338 -2.47 16.63 18.80
N VAL A 339 -1.29 17.10 18.38
CA VAL A 339 -0.14 17.41 19.24
C VAL A 339 0.15 18.91 19.24
N GLY A 340 0.19 19.54 18.06
CA GLY A 340 0.39 20.97 17.88
C GLY A 340 -0.83 21.81 18.28
N LYS A 341 -0.63 23.12 18.39
CA LYS A 341 -1.70 24.08 18.66
C LYS A 341 -2.50 24.41 17.41
N ASN A 342 -3.79 24.72 17.56
CA ASN A 342 -4.69 25.12 16.46
C ASN A 342 -4.74 24.10 15.31
N THR A 343 -4.53 22.82 15.61
CA THR A 343 -4.66 21.76 14.63
C THR A 343 -6.13 21.43 14.38
N SER A 344 -6.47 21.03 13.15
CA SER A 344 -7.84 20.68 12.79
C SER A 344 -7.90 19.39 11.98
N SER A 345 -9.00 18.66 12.15
CA SER A 345 -9.28 17.48 11.34
C SER A 345 -10.76 17.43 10.93
N PHE A 346 -10.98 16.90 9.73
CA PHE A 346 -12.32 16.64 9.20
C PHE A 346 -12.36 15.22 8.62
N MET A 347 -13.42 14.47 8.95
CA MET A 347 -13.63 13.11 8.47
C MET A 347 -15.04 12.96 7.90
N ASP A 348 -15.14 12.60 6.62
CA ASP A 348 -16.40 12.22 5.95
C ASP A 348 -16.29 10.78 5.45
N THR A 349 -17.15 9.90 5.98
CA THR A 349 -17.16 8.49 5.59
C THR A 349 -18.55 8.06 5.20
N ARG A 350 -18.62 7.24 4.16
CA ARG A 350 -19.85 6.67 3.65
C ARG A 350 -19.66 5.19 3.39
N SER A 351 -20.58 4.39 3.90
CA SER A 351 -20.54 2.95 3.69
C SER A 351 -21.89 2.39 3.23
N ILE A 352 -21.78 1.33 2.44
CA ILE A 352 -22.92 0.50 2.04
C ILE A 352 -22.60 -0.93 2.44
N SER A 353 -23.51 -1.54 3.21
CA SER A 353 -23.46 -2.96 3.52
C SER A 353 -24.62 -3.66 2.83
N LYS A 354 -24.34 -4.76 2.10
CA LYS A 354 -25.31 -5.51 1.32
C LYS A 354 -25.16 -7.01 1.53
N SER A 355 -26.27 -7.75 1.50
CA SER A 355 -26.29 -9.23 1.49
C SER A 355 -25.53 -9.86 2.66
N GLY A 356 -25.55 -9.24 3.84
CA GLY A 356 -24.85 -9.71 5.03
C GLY A 356 -23.38 -9.25 5.13
N GLY A 357 -22.91 -8.38 4.25
CA GLY A 357 -21.63 -7.70 4.41
C GLY A 357 -21.61 -6.81 5.66
N ILE A 358 -20.45 -6.72 6.31
CA ILE A 358 -20.25 -5.92 7.52
C ILE A 358 -19.32 -4.76 7.17
N SER A 359 -19.73 -3.55 7.50
CA SER A 359 -18.88 -2.36 7.45
C SER A 359 -18.91 -1.69 8.81
N THR A 360 -17.75 -1.51 9.42
CA THR A 360 -17.57 -0.78 10.69
C THR A 360 -16.65 0.43 10.46
N PHE A 361 -16.77 1.43 11.38
CA PHE A 361 -15.96 2.65 11.37
C PHE A 361 -15.48 2.96 12.78
#